data_f28ce4634416244c308ecd7cddef1fca
#
_entry.id   f28ce4634416244c308ecd7cddef1fca
#
_cell.length_a   1.000
_cell.length_b   1.000
_cell.length_c   1.000
_cell.angle_alpha   90.00
_cell.angle_beta   90.00
_cell.angle_gamma   90.00
#
_symmetry.space_group_name_H-M   'P 1'
#
loop_
_entity.id
_entity.type
_entity.pdbx_description
1 polymer ?
#
loop_
_entity_poly.entity_id
_entity_poly.type
_entity_poly.pdbx_seq_one_letter_code
_entity_poly.pdbx_strand_id
1 'polypeptide(L)'
;MLHNALNLYLSPGEDLEIYVNAKNFSGSLYFRGSLGGINSYLKEQEIAVFFDKDYYALNEEEFVQKMRALIDEKVKLLEAKNFDDSFTELEKQRIGYSIAVRASLYPSFRRNMYPDEDYRPGSVFSDFLSSFSINNERLIGAKDYRDFLLNYVYIQGSRGAQGWENYSDGIADYILATVNSPTIKSFLLTQLVYNYICENNGIEGADYLLSVFHQECTDPNK
;
A
#
# COMPACT_ATOMS: atom_id res chain seq x y z
N MET A 1 15.63 -17.27 0.25
CA MET A 1 14.50 -17.88 1.00
C MET A 1 13.24 -17.18 0.56
N LEU A 2 12.27 -17.92 0.03
CA LEU A 2 10.93 -17.37 -0.21
C LEU A 2 10.27 -17.19 1.16
N HIS A 3 10.10 -15.95 1.59
CA HIS A 3 9.32 -15.65 2.79
C HIS A 3 7.83 -15.77 2.41
N ASN A 4 7.20 -16.85 2.83
CA ASN A 4 5.74 -16.99 2.74
C ASN A 4 5.14 -16.12 3.86
N ALA A 5 4.64 -14.94 3.52
CA ALA A 5 3.84 -14.11 4.40
C ALA A 5 2.35 -14.42 4.18
N LEU A 6 1.57 -14.33 5.23
CA LEU A 6 0.13 -14.55 5.19
C LEU A 6 -0.57 -13.41 5.91
N ASN A 7 -1.54 -12.80 5.24
CA ASN A 7 -2.42 -11.84 5.88
C ASN A 7 -3.52 -12.59 6.63
N LEU A 8 -3.69 -12.28 7.92
CA LEU A 8 -4.71 -12.86 8.77
C LEU A 8 -5.64 -11.77 9.28
N TYR A 9 -6.92 -12.09 9.34
CA TYR A 9 -7.90 -11.32 10.10
C TYR A 9 -8.06 -11.96 11.47
N LEU A 10 -7.90 -11.14 12.52
CA LEU A 10 -8.09 -11.53 13.91
C LEU A 10 -9.06 -10.55 14.57
N SER A 11 -9.95 -11.05 15.40
CA SER A 11 -10.93 -10.26 16.15
C SER A 11 -10.95 -10.72 17.62
N PRO A 12 -10.98 -9.79 18.59
CA PRO A 12 -11.05 -10.15 20.00
C PRO A 12 -12.29 -11.01 20.32
N GLY A 13 -12.08 -12.10 21.04
CA GLY A 13 -13.15 -13.03 21.44
C GLY A 13 -13.49 -14.09 20.40
N GLU A 14 -12.89 -14.06 19.22
CA GLU A 14 -13.07 -15.04 18.16
C GLU A 14 -11.89 -16.02 18.09
N ASP A 15 -12.13 -17.23 17.61
CA ASP A 15 -11.11 -18.27 17.49
C ASP A 15 -10.66 -18.50 16.04
N LEU A 16 -9.38 -18.79 15.89
CA LEU A 16 -8.76 -19.17 14.62
C LEU A 16 -7.77 -20.30 14.85
N GLU A 17 -8.00 -21.44 14.20
CA GLU A 17 -7.06 -22.53 14.12
C GLU A 17 -6.38 -22.55 12.74
N ILE A 18 -5.06 -22.63 12.71
CA ILE A 18 -4.25 -22.63 11.49
C ILE A 18 -3.55 -23.98 11.35
N TYR A 19 -3.78 -24.65 10.24
CA TYR A 19 -3.16 -25.92 9.91
C TYR A 19 -2.28 -25.76 8.67
N VAL A 20 -1.00 -26.14 8.81
CA VAL A 20 -0.04 -26.02 7.72
C VAL A 20 1.04 -27.11 7.79
N ASN A 21 1.44 -27.60 6.62
CA ASN A 21 2.62 -28.42 6.48
C ASN A 21 3.76 -27.57 5.91
N ALA A 22 4.83 -27.39 6.67
CA ALA A 22 5.96 -26.55 6.27
C ALA A 22 6.63 -26.98 4.95
N LYS A 23 6.51 -28.26 4.55
CA LYS A 23 7.05 -28.76 3.27
C LYS A 23 6.17 -28.42 2.05
N ASN A 24 4.90 -28.08 2.30
CA ASN A 24 3.93 -27.68 1.27
C ASN A 24 3.03 -26.58 1.83
N PHE A 25 3.62 -25.40 2.12
CA PHE A 25 2.95 -24.32 2.82
C PHE A 25 1.64 -23.93 2.14
N SER A 26 1.70 -23.48 0.90
CA SER A 26 0.51 -22.95 0.19
C SER A 26 -0.56 -24.02 -0.06
N GLY A 27 -0.17 -25.24 -0.39
CA GLY A 27 -1.11 -26.32 -0.73
C GLY A 27 -1.76 -26.99 0.49
N SER A 28 -1.16 -26.86 1.69
CA SER A 28 -1.67 -27.49 2.91
C SER A 28 -2.31 -26.53 3.89
N LEU A 29 -2.19 -25.22 3.66
CA LEU A 29 -2.72 -24.21 4.56
C LEU A 29 -4.25 -24.21 4.52
N TYR A 30 -4.87 -24.43 5.69
CA TYR A 30 -6.31 -24.27 5.88
C TYR A 30 -6.64 -23.77 7.28
N PHE A 31 -7.84 -23.20 7.44
CA PHE A 31 -8.30 -22.55 8.63
C PHE A 31 -9.56 -23.18 9.19
N ARG A 32 -9.71 -23.16 10.51
CA ARG A 32 -10.93 -23.53 11.26
C ARG A 32 -11.24 -22.49 12.32
N GLY A 33 -12.33 -22.69 13.03
CA GLY A 33 -12.84 -21.77 14.03
C GLY A 33 -13.79 -20.72 13.44
N SER A 34 -14.26 -19.81 14.26
CA SER A 34 -15.23 -18.77 13.86
C SER A 34 -14.68 -17.87 12.75
N LEU A 35 -13.36 -17.59 12.76
CA LEU A 35 -12.67 -16.81 11.73
C LEU A 35 -12.15 -17.64 10.53
N GLY A 36 -12.41 -18.95 10.52
CA GLY A 36 -11.90 -19.85 9.48
C GLY A 36 -12.35 -19.49 8.07
N GLY A 37 -13.63 -19.13 7.91
CA GLY A 37 -14.21 -18.71 6.63
C GLY A 37 -13.58 -17.42 6.06
N ILE A 38 -13.42 -16.41 6.92
CA ILE A 38 -12.81 -15.13 6.56
C ILE A 38 -11.34 -15.33 6.13
N ASN A 39 -10.56 -16.08 6.90
CA ASN A 39 -9.15 -16.31 6.59
C ASN A 39 -8.94 -17.22 5.37
N SER A 40 -9.87 -18.13 5.08
CA SER A 40 -9.89 -18.89 3.84
C SER A 40 -10.15 -17.99 2.63
N TYR A 41 -11.09 -17.05 2.74
CA TYR A 41 -11.35 -16.05 1.71
C TYR A 41 -10.10 -15.18 1.47
N LEU A 42 -9.45 -14.65 2.52
CA LEU A 42 -8.24 -13.83 2.38
C LEU A 42 -7.12 -14.58 1.66
N LYS A 43 -6.90 -15.85 2.00
CA LYS A 43 -5.93 -16.72 1.31
C LYS A 43 -6.22 -16.83 -0.19
N GLU A 44 -7.49 -16.99 -0.58
CA GLU A 44 -7.89 -17.08 -1.99
C GLU A 44 -7.64 -15.76 -2.72
N GLN A 45 -7.85 -14.61 -2.05
CA GLN A 45 -7.65 -13.28 -2.66
C GLN A 45 -6.16 -12.98 -2.93
N GLU A 46 -5.24 -13.44 -2.09
CA GLU A 46 -3.79 -13.26 -2.32
C GLU A 46 -3.31 -13.93 -3.63
N ILE A 47 -3.90 -15.07 -3.98
CA ILE A 47 -3.57 -15.81 -5.20
C ILE A 47 -4.19 -15.16 -6.44
N ALA A 48 -5.35 -14.52 -6.29
CA ALA A 48 -6.16 -14.03 -7.40
C ALA A 48 -5.72 -12.67 -7.98
N VAL A 49 -4.73 -11.99 -7.42
CA VAL A 49 -4.38 -10.62 -7.85
C VAL A 49 -3.26 -10.64 -8.90
N PHE A 50 -3.48 -11.32 -10.03
CA PHE A 50 -2.72 -11.05 -11.24
C PHE A 50 -3.26 -9.78 -11.90
N PHE A 51 -2.47 -8.72 -11.81
CA PHE A 51 -2.72 -7.50 -12.55
C PHE A 51 -2.17 -7.67 -13.97
N ASP A 52 -3.05 -7.58 -14.96
CA ASP A 52 -2.63 -7.72 -16.35
C ASP A 52 -1.75 -6.52 -16.74
N LYS A 53 -0.52 -6.80 -17.19
CA LYS A 53 0.39 -5.77 -17.66
C LYS A 53 -0.19 -4.94 -18.82
N ASP A 54 -1.14 -5.49 -19.58
CA ASP A 54 -1.78 -4.84 -20.71
C ASP A 54 -2.64 -3.64 -20.25
N TYR A 55 -3.05 -3.59 -18.97
CA TYR A 55 -3.73 -2.42 -18.42
C TYR A 55 -2.84 -1.17 -18.46
N TYR A 56 -1.54 -1.30 -18.31
CA TYR A 56 -0.62 -0.18 -18.39
C TYR A 56 -0.42 0.38 -19.81
N ALA A 57 -0.87 -0.33 -20.83
CA ALA A 57 -0.90 0.16 -22.22
C ALA A 57 -2.11 1.06 -22.53
N LEU A 58 -3.15 1.01 -21.69
CA LEU A 58 -4.33 1.86 -21.83
C LEU A 58 -3.98 3.34 -21.65
N ASN A 59 -4.77 4.26 -22.27
CA ASN A 59 -4.66 5.66 -21.91
C ASN A 59 -5.14 5.92 -20.47
N GLU A 60 -4.91 7.13 -19.96
CA GLU A 60 -5.16 7.45 -18.56
C GLU A 60 -6.63 7.28 -18.14
N GLU A 61 -7.57 7.75 -18.95
CA GLU A 61 -8.99 7.65 -18.68
C GLU A 61 -9.47 6.21 -18.68
N GLU A 62 -9.10 5.44 -19.70
CA GLU A 62 -9.42 4.01 -19.81
C GLU A 62 -8.79 3.21 -18.65
N PHE A 63 -7.55 3.53 -18.30
CA PHE A 63 -6.87 2.89 -17.17
C PHE A 63 -7.62 3.14 -15.86
N VAL A 64 -7.94 4.38 -15.53
CA VAL A 64 -8.65 4.74 -14.29
C VAL A 64 -10.05 4.10 -14.28
N GLN A 65 -10.77 4.13 -15.40
CA GLN A 65 -12.06 3.46 -15.52
C GLN A 65 -11.96 1.96 -15.25
N LYS A 66 -10.92 1.31 -15.79
CA LYS A 66 -10.65 -0.11 -15.54
C LYS A 66 -10.34 -0.39 -14.08
N MET A 67 -9.56 0.46 -13.41
CA MET A 67 -9.26 0.31 -11.98
C MET A 67 -10.52 0.41 -11.11
N ARG A 68 -11.39 1.37 -11.40
CA ARG A 68 -12.67 1.51 -10.70
C ARG A 68 -13.57 0.29 -10.91
N ALA A 69 -13.68 -0.19 -12.14
CA ALA A 69 -14.46 -1.39 -12.46
C ALA A 69 -13.94 -2.64 -11.72
N LEU A 70 -12.61 -2.79 -11.59
CA LEU A 70 -12.01 -3.88 -10.82
C LEU A 70 -12.32 -3.79 -9.32
N ILE A 71 -12.32 -2.60 -8.74
CA ILE A 71 -12.72 -2.39 -7.35
C ILE A 71 -14.18 -2.81 -7.17
N ASP A 72 -15.08 -2.32 -8.02
CA ASP A 72 -16.51 -2.62 -7.95
C ASP A 72 -16.81 -4.11 -8.11
N GLU A 73 -16.11 -4.79 -9.03
CA GLU A 73 -16.24 -6.24 -9.24
C GLU A 73 -15.84 -7.02 -7.98
N LYS A 74 -14.67 -6.69 -7.41
CA LYS A 74 -14.18 -7.37 -6.19
C LYS A 74 -15.04 -7.10 -4.97
N VAL A 75 -15.55 -5.87 -4.82
CA VAL A 75 -16.47 -5.51 -3.75
C VAL A 75 -17.77 -6.31 -3.86
N LYS A 76 -18.35 -6.44 -5.06
CA LYS A 76 -19.54 -7.28 -5.28
C LYS A 76 -19.30 -8.75 -4.92
N LEU A 77 -18.14 -9.29 -5.27
CA LEU A 77 -17.78 -10.67 -4.90
C LEU A 77 -17.62 -10.85 -3.39
N LEU A 78 -17.07 -9.85 -2.69
CA LEU A 78 -16.98 -9.83 -1.23
C LEU A 78 -18.38 -9.79 -0.59
N GLU A 79 -19.25 -8.89 -1.03
CA GLU A 79 -20.60 -8.73 -0.50
C GLU A 79 -21.44 -10.01 -0.63
N ALA A 80 -21.24 -10.76 -1.71
CA ALA A 80 -21.89 -12.05 -1.93
C ALA A 80 -21.47 -13.15 -0.90
N LYS A 81 -20.37 -12.93 -0.15
CA LYS A 81 -19.93 -13.87 0.89
C LYS A 81 -20.71 -13.75 2.19
N ASN A 82 -21.42 -12.63 2.42
CA ASN A 82 -22.22 -12.34 3.61
C ASN A 82 -21.40 -12.48 4.93
N PHE A 83 -20.18 -11.97 4.94
CA PHE A 83 -19.39 -11.84 6.17
C PHE A 83 -19.99 -10.75 7.07
N ASP A 84 -19.50 -10.66 8.31
CA ASP A 84 -19.90 -9.58 9.23
C ASP A 84 -19.53 -8.19 8.66
N ASP A 85 -20.29 -7.17 9.08
CA ASP A 85 -20.15 -5.82 8.56
C ASP A 85 -18.77 -5.22 8.85
N SER A 86 -18.18 -5.53 10.02
CA SER A 86 -16.89 -4.98 10.44
C SER A 86 -15.77 -5.47 9.53
N PHE A 87 -15.73 -6.77 9.25
CA PHE A 87 -14.78 -7.32 8.30
C PHE A 87 -15.05 -6.82 6.88
N THR A 88 -16.32 -6.82 6.45
CA THR A 88 -16.72 -6.41 5.10
C THR A 88 -16.27 -4.98 4.80
N GLU A 89 -16.48 -4.04 5.71
CA GLU A 89 -16.06 -2.64 5.53
C GLU A 89 -14.53 -2.48 5.52
N LEU A 90 -13.82 -3.22 6.37
CA LEU A 90 -12.36 -3.22 6.36
C LEU A 90 -11.80 -3.79 5.05
N GLU A 91 -12.38 -4.90 4.57
CA GLU A 91 -11.93 -5.58 3.36
C GLU A 91 -12.25 -4.79 2.08
N LYS A 92 -13.38 -4.08 2.02
CA LYS A 92 -13.65 -3.13 0.92
C LYS A 92 -12.54 -2.11 0.78
N GLN A 93 -12.12 -1.53 1.90
CA GLN A 93 -11.01 -0.57 1.90
C GLN A 93 -9.70 -1.24 1.45
N ARG A 94 -9.38 -2.41 1.99
CA ARG A 94 -8.17 -3.16 1.61
C ARG A 94 -8.15 -3.48 0.11
N ILE A 95 -9.28 -3.91 -0.47
CA ILE A 95 -9.43 -4.11 -1.92
C ILE A 95 -9.09 -2.84 -2.70
N GLY A 96 -9.63 -1.71 -2.28
CA GLY A 96 -9.33 -0.41 -2.90
C GLY A 96 -7.83 -0.11 -2.90
N TYR A 97 -7.16 -0.25 -1.74
CA TYR A 97 -5.72 0.00 -1.63
C TYR A 97 -4.89 -1.02 -2.41
N SER A 98 -5.28 -2.28 -2.48
CA SER A 98 -4.56 -3.29 -3.26
C SER A 98 -4.52 -2.96 -4.75
N ILE A 99 -5.57 -2.31 -5.26
CA ILE A 99 -5.65 -1.83 -6.65
C ILE A 99 -4.91 -0.49 -6.79
N ALA A 100 -5.04 0.41 -5.81
CA ALA A 100 -4.35 1.70 -5.82
C ALA A 100 -2.81 1.57 -5.82
N VAL A 101 -2.25 0.60 -5.07
CA VAL A 101 -0.81 0.26 -5.12
C VAL A 101 -0.36 -0.04 -6.55
N ARG A 102 -1.10 -0.87 -7.26
CA ARG A 102 -0.75 -1.24 -8.63
C ARG A 102 -0.98 -0.09 -9.59
N ALA A 103 -2.07 0.65 -9.39
CA ALA A 103 -2.35 1.84 -10.16
C ALA A 103 -1.24 2.88 -10.03
N SER A 104 -0.64 3.03 -8.85
CA SER A 104 0.45 3.98 -8.62
C SER A 104 1.70 3.72 -9.49
N LEU A 105 1.84 2.50 -10.01
CA LEU A 105 2.93 2.13 -10.92
C LEU A 105 2.68 2.55 -12.38
N TYR A 106 1.44 2.94 -12.73
CA TYR A 106 1.07 3.29 -14.11
C TYR A 106 2.01 4.30 -14.76
N PRO A 107 2.40 5.42 -14.12
CA PRO A 107 3.30 6.39 -14.75
C PRO A 107 4.66 5.81 -15.13
N SER A 108 5.19 4.92 -14.30
CA SER A 108 6.50 4.29 -14.54
C SER A 108 6.43 3.27 -15.67
N PHE A 109 5.39 2.41 -15.66
CA PHE A 109 5.19 1.46 -16.74
C PHE A 109 4.89 2.15 -18.07
N ARG A 110 4.07 3.21 -18.07
CA ARG A 110 3.75 3.99 -19.26
C ARG A 110 5.00 4.58 -19.91
N ARG A 111 5.86 5.23 -19.12
CA ARG A 111 7.14 5.77 -19.63
C ARG A 111 8.07 4.68 -20.17
N ASN A 112 8.11 3.51 -19.53
CA ASN A 112 8.95 2.41 -20.00
C ASN A 112 8.42 1.76 -21.29
N MET A 113 7.10 1.70 -21.46
CA MET A 113 6.48 1.13 -22.67
C MET A 113 6.51 2.09 -23.85
N TYR A 114 6.45 3.39 -23.58
CA TYR A 114 6.39 4.46 -24.58
C TYR A 114 7.42 5.56 -24.25
N PRO A 115 8.72 5.27 -24.40
CA PRO A 115 9.79 6.19 -23.97
C PRO A 115 9.81 7.52 -24.74
N ASP A 116 9.25 7.54 -25.94
CA ASP A 116 9.13 8.74 -26.77
C ASP A 116 7.95 9.65 -26.35
N GLU A 117 7.03 9.15 -25.50
CA GLU A 117 5.98 9.96 -24.91
C GLU A 117 6.52 10.58 -23.59
N ASP A 118 6.65 11.91 -23.51
CA ASP A 118 6.94 12.60 -22.23
C ASP A 118 5.69 12.53 -21.33
N TYR A 119 5.30 11.30 -20.96
CA TYR A 119 4.09 11.07 -20.19
C TYR A 119 4.22 11.67 -18.79
N ARG A 120 3.29 12.55 -18.47
CA ARG A 120 3.06 13.11 -17.13
C ARG A 120 1.63 12.81 -16.68
N PRO A 121 1.44 12.31 -15.44
CA PRO A 121 0.11 12.04 -14.93
C PRO A 121 -0.79 13.28 -14.96
N GLY A 122 -1.95 13.13 -15.55
CA GLY A 122 -2.98 14.16 -15.61
C GLY A 122 -3.83 14.22 -14.34
N SER A 123 -4.88 15.06 -14.38
CA SER A 123 -5.80 15.23 -13.25
C SER A 123 -6.61 13.97 -12.97
N VAL A 124 -7.06 13.25 -13.99
CA VAL A 124 -7.88 12.04 -13.84
C VAL A 124 -7.18 10.98 -13.00
N PHE A 125 -5.91 10.74 -13.29
CA PHE A 125 -5.09 9.81 -12.51
C PHE A 125 -4.78 10.33 -11.11
N SER A 126 -4.44 11.62 -11.00
CA SER A 126 -4.14 12.27 -9.72
C SER A 126 -5.36 12.26 -8.80
N ASP A 127 -6.55 12.55 -9.31
CA ASP A 127 -7.81 12.53 -8.56
C ASP A 127 -8.18 11.10 -8.13
N PHE A 128 -7.93 10.11 -8.99
CA PHE A 128 -8.13 8.71 -8.62
C PHE A 128 -7.26 8.32 -7.42
N LEU A 129 -5.95 8.58 -7.44
CA LEU A 129 -5.08 8.24 -6.32
C LEU A 129 -5.41 9.06 -5.05
N SER A 130 -5.76 10.33 -5.20
CA SER A 130 -6.14 11.22 -4.08
C SER A 130 -7.47 10.84 -3.42
N SER A 131 -8.29 10.01 -4.07
CA SER A 131 -9.53 9.49 -3.48
C SER A 131 -9.28 8.47 -2.35
N PHE A 132 -8.06 7.97 -2.20
CA PHE A 132 -7.66 7.05 -1.14
C PHE A 132 -7.02 7.82 0.02
N SER A 133 -7.57 7.66 1.23
CA SER A 133 -7.07 8.36 2.42
C SER A 133 -5.68 7.87 2.83
N ILE A 134 -4.76 8.81 3.08
CA ILE A 134 -3.44 8.53 3.65
C ILE A 134 -3.43 8.61 5.19
N ASN A 135 -4.57 8.83 5.81
CA ASN A 135 -4.71 9.01 7.27
C ASN A 135 -5.64 7.96 7.90
N ASN A 136 -5.69 6.74 7.35
CA ASN A 136 -6.50 5.65 7.89
C ASN A 136 -5.67 4.71 8.77
N GLU A 137 -5.49 5.09 10.04
CA GLU A 137 -4.67 4.34 11.00
C GLU A 137 -5.16 2.90 11.23
N ARG A 138 -6.45 2.63 11.07
CA ARG A 138 -7.01 1.27 11.22
C ARG A 138 -6.42 0.27 10.23
N LEU A 139 -5.90 0.75 9.10
CA LEU A 139 -5.32 -0.07 8.04
C LEU A 139 -3.80 -0.19 8.11
N ILE A 140 -3.13 0.42 9.09
CA ILE A 140 -1.66 0.40 9.15
C ILE A 140 -1.08 -1.02 9.27
N GLY A 141 -1.85 -1.98 9.78
CA GLY A 141 -1.53 -3.40 9.78
C GLY A 141 -1.57 -4.06 8.39
N ALA A 142 -2.36 -3.52 7.46
CA ALA A 142 -2.53 -4.09 6.13
C ALA A 142 -1.36 -3.73 5.21
N LYS A 143 -0.75 -4.75 4.59
CA LYS A 143 0.39 -4.55 3.67
C LYS A 143 0.03 -3.65 2.50
N ASP A 144 -1.10 -3.88 1.84
CA ASP A 144 -1.54 -3.10 0.68
C ASP A 144 -1.66 -1.60 1.01
N TYR A 145 -2.15 -1.28 2.22
CA TYR A 145 -2.23 0.11 2.67
C TYR A 145 -0.85 0.73 2.87
N ARG A 146 0.07 0.02 3.53
CA ARG A 146 1.45 0.51 3.74
C ARG A 146 2.18 0.72 2.42
N ASP A 147 2.06 -0.23 1.49
CA ASP A 147 2.67 -0.11 0.17
C ASP A 147 2.09 1.08 -0.62
N PHE A 148 0.77 1.31 -0.52
CA PHE A 148 0.13 2.49 -1.10
C PHE A 148 0.66 3.78 -0.50
N LEU A 149 0.73 3.87 0.83
CA LEU A 149 1.26 5.05 1.52
C LEU A 149 2.65 5.42 1.03
N LEU A 150 3.55 4.44 0.98
CA LEU A 150 4.92 4.64 0.50
C LEU A 150 4.92 5.15 -0.94
N ASN A 151 4.28 4.45 -1.86
CA ASN A 151 4.23 4.87 -3.25
C ASN A 151 3.62 6.27 -3.41
N TYR A 152 2.54 6.56 -2.68
CA TYR A 152 1.83 7.83 -2.77
C TYR A 152 2.68 9.00 -2.29
N VAL A 153 3.31 8.90 -1.11
CA VAL A 153 4.14 9.99 -0.58
C VAL A 153 5.38 10.21 -1.43
N TYR A 154 5.96 9.16 -2.02
CA TYR A 154 7.06 9.30 -2.97
C TYR A 154 6.61 10.01 -4.25
N ILE A 155 5.45 9.65 -4.82
CA ILE A 155 4.92 10.30 -6.03
C ILE A 155 4.60 11.77 -5.77
N GLN A 156 3.95 12.09 -4.66
CA GLN A 156 3.51 13.45 -4.37
C GLN A 156 4.66 14.32 -3.82
N GLY A 157 5.44 13.79 -2.89
CA GLY A 157 6.57 14.49 -2.29
C GLY A 157 7.66 14.84 -3.30
N SER A 158 7.89 13.94 -4.28
CA SER A 158 8.84 14.23 -5.36
C SER A 158 8.46 15.42 -6.24
N ARG A 159 7.17 15.71 -6.38
CA ARG A 159 6.71 16.88 -7.13
C ARG A 159 7.03 18.19 -6.41
N GLY A 160 7.03 18.16 -5.07
CA GLY A 160 7.38 19.29 -4.21
C GLY A 160 8.90 19.42 -3.97
N ALA A 161 9.68 18.38 -4.29
CA ALA A 161 11.12 18.32 -4.04
C ALA A 161 11.97 19.10 -5.05
N GLN A 162 11.37 19.83 -5.99
CA GLN A 162 12.10 20.69 -6.93
C GLN A 162 12.80 21.80 -6.15
N GLY A 163 14.14 21.79 -6.23
CA GLY A 163 14.99 22.76 -5.52
C GLY A 163 15.63 22.25 -4.23
N TRP A 164 15.28 21.04 -3.77
CA TRP A 164 15.98 20.37 -2.69
C TRP A 164 17.25 19.69 -3.20
N GLU A 165 18.37 19.89 -2.50
CA GLU A 165 19.62 19.17 -2.77
C GLU A 165 19.45 17.67 -2.53
N ASN A 166 18.58 17.34 -1.56
CA ASN A 166 18.22 15.99 -1.18
C ASN A 166 16.73 15.75 -1.44
N TYR A 167 16.44 14.83 -2.35
CA TYR A 167 15.08 14.43 -2.72
C TYR A 167 14.25 13.94 -1.52
N SER A 168 14.88 13.25 -0.56
CA SER A 168 14.23 12.70 0.63
C SER A 168 13.73 13.79 1.58
N ASP A 169 14.37 14.95 1.60
CA ASP A 169 13.94 16.08 2.44
C ASP A 169 12.60 16.65 1.97
N GLY A 170 12.40 16.76 0.64
CA GLY A 170 11.12 17.17 0.07
C GLY A 170 9.99 16.18 0.34
N ILE A 171 10.30 14.87 0.38
CA ILE A 171 9.33 13.85 0.76
C ILE A 171 8.99 13.95 2.26
N ALA A 172 9.99 14.21 3.12
CA ALA A 172 9.77 14.41 4.55
C ALA A 172 8.84 15.61 4.81
N ASP A 173 9.05 16.74 4.13
CA ASP A 173 8.18 17.91 4.22
C ASP A 173 6.75 17.61 3.77
N TYR A 174 6.59 16.84 2.70
CA TYR A 174 5.27 16.41 2.26
C TYR A 174 4.55 15.56 3.33
N ILE A 175 5.27 14.62 3.95
CA ILE A 175 4.73 13.79 5.04
C ILE A 175 4.31 14.67 6.22
N LEU A 176 5.16 15.62 6.63
CA LEU A 176 4.84 16.54 7.73
C LEU A 176 3.59 17.39 7.47
N ALA A 177 3.44 17.86 6.23
CA ALA A 177 2.34 18.71 5.83
C ALA A 177 0.99 17.98 5.68
N THR A 178 1.00 16.68 5.35
CA THR A 178 -0.22 15.99 4.89
C THR A 178 -0.64 14.81 5.78
N VAL A 179 0.28 14.22 6.53
CA VAL A 179 -0.01 13.07 7.39
C VAL A 179 -0.31 13.54 8.81
N ASN A 180 -1.54 13.30 9.25
CA ASN A 180 -2.03 13.75 10.57
C ASN A 180 -1.82 12.69 11.66
N SER A 181 -1.90 11.39 11.33
CA SER A 181 -1.72 10.31 12.30
C SER A 181 -0.25 10.16 12.70
N PRO A 182 0.09 10.27 14.01
CA PRO A 182 1.46 10.05 14.49
C PRO A 182 2.00 8.65 14.14
N THR A 183 1.15 7.63 14.19
CA THR A 183 1.52 6.23 13.87
C THR A 183 1.91 6.10 12.40
N ILE A 184 1.11 6.67 11.48
CA ILE A 184 1.39 6.63 10.05
C ILE A 184 2.62 7.48 9.71
N LYS A 185 2.73 8.67 10.32
CA LYS A 185 3.89 9.56 10.15
C LYS A 185 5.17 8.87 10.56
N SER A 186 5.19 8.26 11.76
CA SER A 186 6.34 7.50 12.25
C SER A 186 6.70 6.33 11.34
N PHE A 187 5.73 5.59 10.84
CA PHE A 187 5.96 4.53 9.86
C PHE A 187 6.62 5.06 8.59
N LEU A 188 6.08 6.13 7.99
CA LEU A 188 6.58 6.68 6.72
C LEU A 188 7.99 7.28 6.88
N LEU A 189 8.23 8.05 7.93
CA LEU A 189 9.55 8.62 8.21
C LEU A 189 10.59 7.54 8.50
N THR A 190 10.22 6.48 9.22
CA THR A 190 11.10 5.33 9.45
C THR A 190 11.51 4.66 8.13
N GLN A 191 10.55 4.44 7.23
CA GLN A 191 10.84 3.85 5.93
C GLN A 191 11.67 4.78 5.05
N LEU A 192 11.41 6.09 5.09
CA LEU A 192 12.18 7.08 4.32
C LEU A 192 13.64 7.12 4.77
N VAL A 193 13.90 7.15 6.08
CA VAL A 193 15.27 7.11 6.65
C VAL A 193 15.96 5.79 6.28
N TYR A 194 15.26 4.66 6.45
CA TYR A 194 15.81 3.35 6.10
C TYR A 194 16.22 3.27 4.63
N ASN A 195 15.34 3.71 3.73
CA ASN A 195 15.61 3.71 2.29
C ASN A 195 16.79 4.63 1.96
N TYR A 196 16.83 5.84 2.55
CA TYR A 196 17.94 6.78 2.35
C TYR A 196 19.29 6.15 2.74
N ILE A 197 19.38 5.53 3.91
CA ILE A 197 20.60 4.89 4.39
C ILE A 197 21.03 3.75 3.46
N CYS A 198 20.07 2.92 3.01
CA CYS A 198 20.36 1.80 2.11
C CYS A 198 20.81 2.26 0.71
N GLU A 199 20.21 3.30 0.16
CA GLU A 199 20.53 3.82 -1.18
C GLU A 199 21.86 4.55 -1.21
N ASN A 200 22.21 5.28 -0.14
CA ASN A 200 23.43 6.09 -0.07
C ASN A 200 24.57 5.40 0.69
N ASN A 201 24.37 4.18 1.18
CA ASN A 201 25.32 3.43 2.00
C ASN A 201 25.78 4.19 3.25
N GLY A 202 24.91 5.02 3.82
CA GLY A 202 25.20 5.81 5.02
C GLY A 202 24.27 6.98 5.24
N ILE A 203 24.65 7.87 6.15
CA ILE A 203 23.86 9.02 6.60
C ILE A 203 24.38 10.36 6.09
N GLU A 204 25.38 10.37 5.21
CA GLU A 204 25.94 11.63 4.69
C GLU A 204 24.87 12.41 3.93
N GLY A 205 24.68 13.70 4.25
CA GLY A 205 23.65 14.56 3.68
C GLY A 205 22.24 14.33 4.23
N ALA A 206 22.05 13.50 5.28
CA ALA A 206 20.74 13.21 5.86
C ALA A 206 20.38 14.10 7.07
N ASP A 207 21.12 15.17 7.35
CA ASP A 207 21.00 15.95 8.59
C ASP A 207 19.55 16.45 8.81
N TYR A 208 18.93 17.00 7.77
CA TYR A 208 17.53 17.46 7.87
C TYR A 208 16.58 16.29 8.11
N LEU A 209 16.65 15.26 7.28
CA LEU A 209 15.80 14.07 7.39
C LEU A 209 15.91 13.42 8.76
N LEU A 210 17.13 13.28 9.30
CA LEU A 210 17.35 12.72 10.63
C LEU A 210 16.81 13.63 11.73
N SER A 211 16.93 14.95 11.60
CA SER A 211 16.35 15.91 12.55
C SER A 211 14.82 15.78 12.62
N VAL A 212 14.16 15.70 11.46
CA VAL A 212 12.71 15.47 11.35
C VAL A 212 12.32 14.12 11.97
N PHE A 213 13.07 13.08 11.64
CA PHE A 213 12.82 11.75 12.21
C PHE A 213 12.90 11.75 13.73
N HIS A 214 13.94 12.32 14.30
CA HIS A 214 14.10 12.40 15.76
C HIS A 214 13.01 13.23 16.43
N GLN A 215 12.53 14.29 15.79
CA GLN A 215 11.47 15.13 16.33
C GLN A 215 10.11 14.45 16.33
N GLU A 216 9.77 13.76 15.25
CA GLU A 216 8.41 13.22 15.00
C GLU A 216 8.25 11.75 15.42
N CYS A 217 9.35 11.00 15.53
CA CYS A 217 9.33 9.56 15.82
C CYS A 217 9.87 9.26 17.22
N THR A 218 9.69 10.16 18.17
CA THR A 218 10.04 9.91 19.58
C THR A 218 9.05 8.92 20.19
N ASP A 219 9.36 7.64 20.06
CA ASP A 219 8.82 6.63 20.95
C ASP A 219 9.71 6.63 22.21
N PRO A 220 9.18 7.04 23.40
CA PRO A 220 9.97 7.08 24.62
C PRO A 220 10.45 5.69 25.08
N ASN A 221 10.06 4.61 24.38
CA ASN A 221 10.43 3.22 24.67
C ASN A 221 11.35 2.59 23.60
N LYS A 222 11.85 3.34 22.65
CA LYS A 222 12.88 2.95 21.68
C LYS A 222 14.14 3.83 21.83
#